data_c4d463f1f2055c2422f7c93d7d6800e1
#
_entry.id   c4d463f1f2055c2422f7c93d7d6800e1
#
_cell.length_a   1.000
_cell.length_b   1.000
_cell.length_c   1.000
_cell.angle_alpha   90.00
_cell.angle_beta   90.00
_cell.angle_gamma   90.00
#
_symmetry.space_group_name_H-M   'P 1'
#
loop_
_entity.id
_entity.type
_entity.pdbx_description
1 polymer ?
#
loop_
_entity_poly.entity_id
_entity_poly.type
_entity_poly.pdbx_seq_one_letter_code
_entity_poly.pdbx_strand_id
1 'polypeptide(L)'
;MTSTMKKFVKRLMASMPVFVFALLPNAGMAQEAYDPDVKYASELLKSGVQAPDFVLKNPYGKTLKLSDFKGKYVVLDFWASWCPDCRKDIPEIQRMYKNFHDKGVEFVGVSFDTDKDKWTSALQKYKIEYPQGSELIKFHDTKISRDFGVKWIPSLFLIDKEGKVVLSTVLSYKMEKRLTELFGEKQLAEGITEKVIIGGSKGKLSAVIQRPKIKSGEKIPVAVLMHGFNDNKNTHLLRLLADSLMNNGIASIRFDFNGHGESEGQFSEMTVPNEVEDAKSVYEHIKALPYVSDVVFVGHSQGGVVAGMAAGELGNESVKGVVLFAPAAVLRDDVIRGNTLGAKYNPNDPPEYVQIGDKKLGGAYIRTAFSLPIYETSAKYAGSVCIIHGNADKIVPYTYGERYHDIWKSSELHILDGYDHGFSQNEYRAVNIATDFILRTTAKK
;
A
#
# COMPACT_ATOMS: atom_id res chain seq x y z
N MET A 1 23.74 44.49 -59.97
CA MET A 1 23.97 44.13 -58.54
C MET A 1 25.46 43.86 -58.43
N THR A 2 26.18 44.74 -57.79
CA THR A 2 27.62 44.89 -57.83
C THR A 2 28.35 43.91 -56.87
N SER A 3 29.55 43.54 -57.31
CA SER A 3 30.52 42.62 -56.65
C SER A 3 30.75 42.84 -55.14
N THR A 4 30.34 43.98 -54.59
CA THR A 4 30.52 44.39 -53.21
C THR A 4 29.50 43.74 -52.25
N MET A 5 28.34 43.34 -52.74
CA MET A 5 27.30 42.72 -51.92
C MET A 5 27.49 41.23 -51.68
N LYS A 6 28.29 40.55 -52.54
CA LYS A 6 28.64 39.12 -52.33
C LYS A 6 29.75 38.89 -51.31
N LYS A 7 30.56 39.91 -50.99
CA LYS A 7 31.60 39.81 -49.96
C LYS A 7 31.07 40.06 -48.54
N PHE A 8 29.95 40.76 -48.41
CA PHE A 8 29.35 41.03 -47.08
C PHE A 8 28.56 39.84 -46.53
N VAL A 9 27.93 39.04 -47.41
CA VAL A 9 27.19 37.85 -47.01
C VAL A 9 28.09 36.68 -46.63
N LYS A 10 29.34 36.62 -47.20
CA LYS A 10 30.30 35.58 -46.84
C LYS A 10 31.08 35.81 -45.53
N ARG A 11 31.02 37.02 -44.96
CA ARG A 11 31.66 37.35 -43.66
C ARG A 11 30.73 37.26 -42.44
N LEU A 12 29.40 37.07 -42.63
CA LEU A 12 28.42 36.91 -41.54
C LEU A 12 28.14 35.41 -41.18
N MET A 13 28.75 34.45 -41.91
CA MET A 13 28.56 33.01 -41.62
C MET A 13 29.75 32.33 -40.96
N ALA A 14 30.73 33.11 -40.49
CA ALA A 14 32.02 32.56 -39.97
C ALA A 14 32.27 32.82 -38.48
N SER A 15 31.23 33.14 -37.67
CA SER A 15 31.40 33.25 -36.19
C SER A 15 30.07 33.09 -35.44
N MET A 16 29.43 31.93 -35.60
CA MET A 16 28.48 31.45 -34.62
C MET A 16 29.15 30.27 -33.89
N PRO A 17 29.37 30.33 -32.57
CA PRO A 17 29.80 29.15 -31.84
C PRO A 17 28.65 28.13 -31.91
N VAL A 18 28.96 26.94 -32.38
CA VAL A 18 28.12 25.76 -32.28
C VAL A 18 28.00 25.45 -30.78
N PHE A 19 26.93 25.90 -30.14
CA PHE A 19 26.52 25.36 -28.86
C PHE A 19 26.09 23.91 -29.11
N VAL A 20 26.97 23.00 -28.87
CA VAL A 20 26.63 21.61 -28.63
C VAL A 20 25.81 21.60 -27.35
N PHE A 21 24.49 21.62 -27.48
CA PHE A 21 23.62 21.19 -26.39
C PHE A 21 23.93 19.71 -26.18
N ALA A 22 24.82 19.43 -25.22
CA ALA A 22 24.87 18.12 -24.61
C ALA A 22 23.48 17.86 -24.03
N LEU A 23 22.71 17.00 -24.68
CA LEU A 23 21.52 16.37 -24.11
C LEU A 23 22.03 15.55 -22.91
N LEU A 24 22.12 16.21 -21.75
CA LEU A 24 22.12 15.49 -20.48
C LEU A 24 20.80 14.70 -20.45
N PRO A 25 20.83 13.40 -20.17
CA PRO A 25 19.62 12.69 -19.94
C PRO A 25 18.92 13.40 -18.79
N ASN A 26 17.70 13.85 -19.01
CA ASN A 26 16.80 14.25 -17.94
C ASN A 26 16.68 13.02 -17.02
N ALA A 27 17.56 12.96 -16.01
CA ALA A 27 17.26 12.21 -14.82
C ALA A 27 15.96 12.84 -14.31
N GLY A 28 14.86 12.13 -14.51
CA GLY A 28 13.58 12.54 -13.96
C GLY A 28 13.83 12.81 -12.49
N MET A 29 13.83 14.09 -12.12
CA MET A 29 13.71 14.50 -10.74
C MET A 29 12.38 13.89 -10.30
N ALA A 30 12.45 12.78 -9.59
CA ALA A 30 11.35 12.35 -8.75
C ALA A 30 11.07 13.59 -7.88
N GLN A 31 9.95 14.25 -8.14
CA GLN A 31 9.48 15.34 -7.32
C GLN A 31 9.31 14.71 -5.94
N GLU A 32 10.18 15.07 -4.98
CA GLU A 32 10.09 14.56 -3.62
C GLU A 32 8.64 14.70 -3.18
N ALA A 33 8.05 13.58 -2.79
CA ALA A 33 6.67 13.56 -2.32
C ALA A 33 6.60 14.55 -1.14
N TYR A 34 5.66 15.49 -1.17
CA TYR A 34 5.46 16.47 -0.11
C TYR A 34 5.29 15.74 1.22
N ASP A 35 6.25 15.92 2.13
CA ASP A 35 6.22 15.37 3.48
C ASP A 35 5.63 16.40 4.44
N PRO A 36 4.41 16.23 4.96
CA PRO A 36 3.79 17.14 5.91
C PRO A 36 4.62 17.40 7.17
N ASP A 37 5.46 16.45 7.61
CA ASP A 37 6.34 16.63 8.77
C ASP A 37 7.34 17.76 8.58
N VAL A 38 7.81 18.03 7.36
CA VAL A 38 8.71 19.14 7.05
C VAL A 38 8.10 20.48 7.50
N LYS A 39 6.79 20.64 7.30
CA LYS A 39 6.07 21.87 7.64
C LYS A 39 5.51 21.85 9.07
N TYR A 40 4.87 20.76 9.46
CA TYR A 40 4.04 20.73 10.66
C TYR A 40 4.70 20.07 11.88
N ALA A 41 5.78 19.27 11.68
CA ALA A 41 6.55 18.63 12.75
C ALA A 41 7.90 19.31 13.02
N SER A 42 8.18 20.46 12.39
CA SER A 42 9.49 21.14 12.51
C SER A 42 9.85 21.52 13.95
N GLU A 43 8.86 21.93 14.74
CA GLU A 43 9.03 22.38 16.12
C GLU A 43 8.81 21.28 17.17
N LEU A 44 8.31 20.10 16.79
CA LEU A 44 8.14 18.99 17.71
C LEU A 44 9.47 18.57 18.35
N LEU A 45 9.44 18.13 19.61
CA LEU A 45 10.61 17.55 20.27
C LEU A 45 11.24 16.47 19.38
N LYS A 46 12.57 16.54 19.25
CA LYS A 46 13.31 15.65 18.35
C LYS A 46 13.67 14.32 19.04
N SER A 47 13.92 13.31 18.23
CA SER A 47 14.41 12.02 18.69
C SER A 47 15.65 12.17 19.59
N GLY A 48 15.71 11.38 20.68
CA GLY A 48 16.75 11.42 21.71
C GLY A 48 16.53 12.43 22.83
N VAL A 49 15.61 13.38 22.69
CA VAL A 49 15.30 14.38 23.74
C VAL A 49 14.44 13.73 24.83
N GLN A 50 14.72 14.07 26.11
CA GLN A 50 13.90 13.63 27.22
C GLN A 50 12.51 14.28 27.13
N ALA A 51 11.46 13.46 27.11
CA ALA A 51 10.09 13.95 27.11
C ALA A 51 9.75 14.63 28.44
N PRO A 52 9.20 15.84 28.43
CA PRO A 52 8.74 16.52 29.64
C PRO A 52 7.63 15.72 30.33
N ASP A 53 7.67 15.61 31.66
CA ASP A 53 6.53 15.08 32.40
C ASP A 53 5.37 16.06 32.39
N PHE A 54 4.16 15.54 32.39
CA PHE A 54 2.94 16.32 32.45
C PHE A 54 1.99 15.79 33.52
N VAL A 55 1.07 16.66 33.94
CA VAL A 55 -0.02 16.31 34.86
C VAL A 55 -1.33 16.77 34.24
N LEU A 56 -2.14 15.81 33.79
CA LEU A 56 -3.44 16.06 33.19
C LEU A 56 -4.57 15.49 34.06
N LYS A 57 -5.81 15.85 33.76
CA LYS A 57 -7.00 15.22 34.33
C LYS A 57 -7.67 14.32 33.28
N ASN A 58 -7.98 13.10 33.66
CA ASN A 58 -8.79 12.21 32.83
C ASN A 58 -10.28 12.63 32.89
N PRO A 59 -11.17 12.03 32.07
CA PRO A 59 -12.60 12.35 32.05
C PRO A 59 -13.30 12.24 33.42
N TYR A 60 -12.77 11.40 34.30
CA TYR A 60 -13.30 11.17 35.67
C TYR A 60 -12.64 12.07 36.74
N GLY A 61 -11.78 13.02 36.34
CA GLY A 61 -11.09 13.92 37.26
C GLY A 61 -9.87 13.33 37.96
N LYS A 62 -9.49 12.07 37.67
CA LYS A 62 -8.27 11.46 38.18
C LYS A 62 -7.05 12.01 37.48
N THR A 63 -5.92 12.07 38.19
CA THR A 63 -4.65 12.54 37.67
C THR A 63 -4.04 11.48 36.74
N LEU A 64 -3.46 11.93 35.61
CA LEU A 64 -2.75 11.17 34.61
C LEU A 64 -1.40 11.85 34.36
N LYS A 65 -0.30 11.15 34.50
CA LYS A 65 1.08 11.65 34.29
C LYS A 65 1.81 10.78 33.29
N LEU A 66 2.76 11.35 32.55
CA LEU A 66 3.65 10.56 31.71
C LEU A 66 4.52 9.61 32.57
N SER A 67 4.96 10.08 33.73
CA SER A 67 5.74 9.29 34.69
C SER A 67 5.02 8.03 35.24
N ASP A 68 3.69 7.95 35.13
CA ASP A 68 2.93 6.75 35.49
C ASP A 68 3.24 5.56 34.56
N PHE A 69 3.80 5.83 33.38
CA PHE A 69 4.16 4.83 32.35
C PHE A 69 5.67 4.55 32.28
N LYS A 70 6.44 4.97 33.27
CA LYS A 70 7.90 4.75 33.29
C LYS A 70 8.25 3.27 33.11
N GLY A 71 9.24 3.00 32.27
CA GLY A 71 9.67 1.64 31.92
C GLY A 71 8.87 0.97 30.79
N LYS A 72 7.91 1.70 30.22
CA LYS A 72 7.12 1.26 29.05
C LYS A 72 7.38 2.16 27.85
N TYR A 73 7.08 1.65 26.66
CA TYR A 73 6.94 2.51 25.49
C TYR A 73 5.57 3.19 25.53
N VAL A 74 5.52 4.48 25.17
CA VAL A 74 4.29 5.27 25.20
C VAL A 74 4.09 5.99 23.89
N VAL A 75 2.93 5.81 23.27
CA VAL A 75 2.45 6.68 22.18
C VAL A 75 1.59 7.78 22.79
N LEU A 76 2.01 9.03 22.62
CA LEU A 76 1.18 10.20 22.93
C LEU A 76 0.47 10.64 21.65
N ASP A 77 -0.86 10.76 21.72
CA ASP A 77 -1.73 11.25 20.66
C ASP A 77 -2.32 12.61 21.04
N PHE A 78 -1.79 13.69 20.45
CA PHE A 78 -2.28 15.06 20.64
C PHE A 78 -3.39 15.35 19.65
N TRP A 79 -4.61 15.55 20.15
CA TRP A 79 -5.79 15.68 19.35
C TRP A 79 -6.85 16.62 19.93
N ALA A 80 -7.98 16.78 19.23
CA ALA A 80 -9.19 17.44 19.77
C ALA A 80 -10.44 16.98 19.03
N SER A 81 -11.59 17.01 19.70
CA SER A 81 -12.88 16.61 19.12
C SER A 81 -13.33 17.49 17.95
N TRP A 82 -12.91 18.75 17.94
CA TRP A 82 -13.21 19.75 16.91
C TRP A 82 -12.26 19.67 15.68
N CYS A 83 -11.13 18.95 15.79
CA CYS A 83 -10.12 18.85 14.73
C CYS A 83 -10.57 17.83 13.64
N PRO A 84 -10.78 18.25 12.37
CA PRO A 84 -11.22 17.35 11.32
C PRO A 84 -10.21 16.25 10.98
N ASP A 85 -8.92 16.60 10.92
CA ASP A 85 -7.85 15.66 10.56
C ASP A 85 -7.61 14.64 11.68
N CYS A 86 -7.70 15.08 12.94
CA CYS A 86 -7.65 14.15 14.09
C CYS A 86 -8.77 13.12 14.02
N ARG A 87 -10.01 13.55 13.68
CA ARG A 87 -11.15 12.62 13.56
C ARG A 87 -10.98 11.59 12.44
N LYS A 88 -10.30 11.95 11.36
CA LYS A 88 -9.94 11.01 10.28
C LYS A 88 -8.90 9.99 10.75
N ASP A 89 -8.02 10.40 11.66
CA ASP A 89 -6.89 9.59 12.15
C ASP A 89 -7.27 8.64 13.29
N ILE A 90 -8.37 8.91 14.01
CA ILE A 90 -8.83 8.08 15.15
C ILE A 90 -8.89 6.58 14.82
N PRO A 91 -9.45 6.11 13.69
CA PRO A 91 -9.48 4.69 13.37
C PRO A 91 -8.08 4.07 13.31
N GLU A 92 -7.10 4.83 12.82
CA GLU A 92 -5.71 4.39 12.69
C GLU A 92 -5.03 4.26 14.06
N ILE A 93 -5.24 5.26 14.94
CA ILE A 93 -4.70 5.23 16.31
C ILE A 93 -5.31 4.05 17.09
N GLN A 94 -6.62 3.83 16.97
CA GLN A 94 -7.29 2.68 17.61
C GLN A 94 -6.77 1.34 17.09
N ARG A 95 -6.48 1.25 15.78
CA ARG A 95 -5.89 0.05 15.20
C ARG A 95 -4.48 -0.18 15.75
N MET A 96 -3.64 0.87 15.82
CA MET A 96 -2.32 0.79 16.44
C MET A 96 -2.43 0.38 17.92
N TYR A 97 -3.37 0.94 18.68
CA TYR A 97 -3.62 0.53 20.06
C TYR A 97 -3.91 -0.98 20.16
N LYS A 98 -4.85 -1.50 19.37
CA LYS A 98 -5.19 -2.94 19.36
C LYS A 98 -4.00 -3.83 18.97
N ASN A 99 -3.18 -3.37 18.02
CA ASN A 99 -2.06 -4.18 17.51
C ASN A 99 -0.83 -4.18 18.40
N PHE A 100 -0.63 -3.14 19.23
CA PHE A 100 0.62 -2.95 19.97
C PHE A 100 0.46 -2.87 21.49
N HIS A 101 -0.74 -2.64 22.02
CA HIS A 101 -0.96 -2.57 23.47
C HIS A 101 -0.53 -3.87 24.18
N ASP A 102 -0.99 -5.02 23.68
CA ASP A 102 -0.60 -6.34 24.23
C ASP A 102 0.87 -6.68 24.03
N LYS A 103 1.61 -5.89 23.24
CA LYS A 103 3.06 -6.00 23.05
C LYS A 103 3.86 -5.07 23.97
N GLY A 104 3.19 -4.42 24.91
CA GLY A 104 3.79 -3.55 25.92
C GLY A 104 3.96 -2.10 25.50
N VAL A 105 3.18 -1.64 24.53
CA VAL A 105 3.10 -0.21 24.14
C VAL A 105 1.84 0.40 24.74
N GLU A 106 2.02 1.40 25.59
CA GLU A 106 0.90 2.18 26.13
C GLU A 106 0.51 3.31 25.17
N PHE A 107 -0.76 3.71 25.18
CA PHE A 107 -1.27 4.82 24.41
C PHE A 107 -1.91 5.84 25.34
N VAL A 108 -1.67 7.11 25.14
CA VAL A 108 -2.24 8.19 25.94
C VAL A 108 -2.70 9.31 25.01
N GLY A 109 -3.98 9.59 25.00
CA GLY A 109 -4.54 10.74 24.29
C GLY A 109 -4.45 12.01 25.12
N VAL A 110 -3.95 13.08 24.52
CA VAL A 110 -3.88 14.43 25.08
C VAL A 110 -4.83 15.32 24.31
N SER A 111 -5.98 15.61 24.92
CA SER A 111 -7.01 16.43 24.27
C SER A 111 -6.82 17.92 24.53
N PHE A 112 -6.94 18.72 23.47
CA PHE A 112 -7.00 20.19 23.51
C PHE A 112 -8.42 20.75 23.47
N ASP A 113 -9.41 19.95 23.85
CA ASP A 113 -10.77 20.43 24.07
C ASP A 113 -10.82 21.34 25.30
N THR A 114 -11.60 22.44 25.19
CA THR A 114 -11.88 23.35 26.29
C THR A 114 -13.21 23.05 26.98
N ASP A 115 -14.01 22.17 26.38
CA ASP A 115 -15.34 21.76 26.85
C ASP A 115 -15.29 20.27 27.16
N LYS A 116 -15.46 19.93 28.43
CA LYS A 116 -15.42 18.56 28.92
C LYS A 116 -16.49 17.67 28.28
N ASP A 117 -17.70 18.20 28.10
CA ASP A 117 -18.82 17.40 27.60
C ASP A 117 -18.65 17.06 26.11
N LYS A 118 -18.12 18.01 25.32
CA LYS A 118 -17.74 17.76 23.92
C LYS A 118 -16.65 16.71 23.82
N TRP A 119 -15.61 16.81 24.65
CA TRP A 119 -14.53 15.84 24.70
C TRP A 119 -15.04 14.43 25.04
N THR A 120 -15.79 14.30 26.16
CA THR A 120 -16.30 12.99 26.61
C THR A 120 -17.31 12.39 25.63
N SER A 121 -18.15 13.24 25.01
CA SER A 121 -19.05 12.78 23.93
C SER A 121 -18.29 12.25 22.71
N ALA A 122 -17.14 12.87 22.35
CA ALA A 122 -16.29 12.38 21.29
C ALA A 122 -15.64 11.03 21.64
N LEU A 123 -15.15 10.86 22.87
CA LEU A 123 -14.60 9.58 23.33
C LEU A 123 -15.63 8.44 23.19
N GLN A 124 -16.87 8.69 23.59
CA GLN A 124 -17.97 7.72 23.46
C GLN A 124 -18.34 7.45 22.00
N LYS A 125 -18.52 8.52 21.22
CA LYS A 125 -18.90 8.44 19.80
C LYS A 125 -17.89 7.61 18.99
N TYR A 126 -16.60 7.86 19.21
CA TYR A 126 -15.53 7.18 18.48
C TYR A 126 -15.01 5.92 19.20
N LYS A 127 -15.56 5.57 20.37
CA LYS A 127 -15.19 4.38 21.16
C LYS A 127 -13.68 4.32 21.45
N ILE A 128 -13.10 5.46 21.89
CA ILE A 128 -11.67 5.53 22.21
C ILE A 128 -11.43 4.83 23.56
N GLU A 129 -10.64 3.76 23.56
CA GLU A 129 -10.45 2.86 24.70
C GLU A 129 -9.17 3.15 25.50
N TYR A 130 -8.17 3.82 24.91
CA TYR A 130 -6.91 4.13 25.60
C TYR A 130 -7.04 5.35 26.51
N PRO A 131 -6.21 5.47 27.58
CA PRO A 131 -6.22 6.58 28.55
C PRO A 131 -6.19 7.96 27.91
N GLN A 132 -7.00 8.85 28.44
CA GLN A 132 -7.18 10.21 27.92
C GLN A 132 -6.97 11.27 29.02
N GLY A 133 -6.32 12.37 28.70
CA GLY A 133 -6.12 13.50 29.59
C GLY A 133 -6.30 14.83 28.88
N SER A 134 -6.69 15.87 29.65
CA SER A 134 -6.82 17.25 29.15
C SER A 134 -6.54 18.25 30.27
N GLU A 135 -6.05 19.44 29.90
CA GLU A 135 -6.01 20.62 30.76
C GLU A 135 -7.32 21.42 30.67
N LEU A 136 -8.18 21.15 29.68
CA LEU A 136 -9.37 21.92 29.30
C LEU A 136 -9.04 23.42 29.03
N ILE A 137 -7.89 23.68 28.46
CA ILE A 137 -7.37 25.01 28.10
C ILE A 137 -7.21 25.05 26.57
N LYS A 138 -7.27 26.26 25.99
CA LYS A 138 -7.06 26.46 24.55
C LYS A 138 -5.71 25.91 24.11
N PHE A 139 -5.67 25.26 22.96
CA PHE A 139 -4.54 24.52 22.40
C PHE A 139 -3.18 25.23 22.59
N HIS A 140 -3.05 26.48 22.14
CA HIS A 140 -1.78 27.21 22.19
C HIS A 140 -1.45 27.80 23.58
N ASP A 141 -2.39 27.77 24.51
CA ASP A 141 -2.22 28.31 25.87
C ASP A 141 -1.80 27.24 26.88
N THR A 142 -1.84 25.95 26.48
CA THR A 142 -1.47 24.81 27.34
C THR A 142 0.03 24.75 27.59
N LYS A 143 0.43 24.34 28.79
CA LYS A 143 1.85 24.10 29.10
C LYS A 143 2.38 22.94 28.25
N ILE A 144 1.60 21.87 28.12
CA ILE A 144 2.01 20.67 27.41
C ILE A 144 2.26 20.92 25.91
N SER A 145 1.47 21.76 25.23
CA SER A 145 1.72 22.08 23.82
C SER A 145 3.06 22.81 23.63
N ARG A 146 3.42 23.73 24.58
CA ARG A 146 4.72 24.43 24.53
C ARG A 146 5.88 23.47 24.82
N ASP A 147 5.75 22.64 25.86
CA ASP A 147 6.80 21.73 26.29
C ASP A 147 7.15 20.68 25.23
N PHE A 148 6.16 20.21 24.46
CA PHE A 148 6.35 19.24 23.37
C PHE A 148 6.54 19.89 21.99
N GLY A 149 6.47 21.22 21.89
CA GLY A 149 6.61 21.96 20.63
C GLY A 149 5.43 21.72 19.66
N VAL A 150 4.25 21.37 20.19
CA VAL A 150 3.07 21.05 19.37
C VAL A 150 2.43 22.33 18.87
N LYS A 151 2.50 22.57 17.55
CA LYS A 151 1.89 23.71 16.84
C LYS A 151 0.77 23.29 15.89
N TRP A 152 0.63 22.00 15.65
CA TRP A 152 -0.36 21.39 14.79
C TRP A 152 -0.91 20.11 15.42
N ILE A 153 -2.16 19.75 15.13
CA ILE A 153 -2.77 18.48 15.49
C ILE A 153 -3.46 17.85 14.25
N PRO A 154 -3.41 16.52 14.11
CA PRO A 154 -2.82 15.56 15.06
C PRO A 154 -1.29 15.66 15.14
N SER A 155 -0.72 15.39 16.33
CA SER A 155 0.71 15.18 16.53
C SER A 155 0.94 13.97 17.42
N LEU A 156 1.88 13.12 17.02
CA LEU A 156 2.16 11.84 17.66
C LEU A 156 3.61 11.79 18.17
N PHE A 157 3.82 11.25 19.34
CA PHE A 157 5.15 10.97 19.90
C PHE A 157 5.24 9.51 20.31
N LEU A 158 6.33 8.85 19.96
CA LEU A 158 6.72 7.58 20.54
C LEU A 158 7.84 7.86 21.57
N ILE A 159 7.63 7.45 22.80
CA ILE A 159 8.55 7.62 23.92
C ILE A 159 9.03 6.24 24.36
N ASP A 160 10.34 6.08 24.59
CA ASP A 160 10.94 4.83 25.05
C ASP A 160 10.80 4.60 26.55
N LYS A 161 11.32 3.47 27.02
CA LYS A 161 11.29 3.05 28.43
C LYS A 161 12.08 3.99 29.36
N GLU A 162 13.05 4.70 28.80
CA GLU A 162 13.87 5.69 29.50
C GLU A 162 13.22 7.10 29.50
N GLY A 163 12.09 7.26 28.83
CA GLY A 163 11.34 8.50 28.70
C GLY A 163 11.85 9.42 27.60
N LYS A 164 12.66 8.93 26.65
CA LYS A 164 13.16 9.71 25.52
C LYS A 164 12.26 9.58 24.31
N VAL A 165 12.13 10.65 23.55
CA VAL A 165 11.43 10.64 22.27
C VAL A 165 12.18 9.76 21.27
N VAL A 166 11.50 8.77 20.69
CA VAL A 166 11.98 7.89 19.61
C VAL A 166 11.57 8.44 18.24
N LEU A 167 10.33 8.95 18.16
CA LEU A 167 9.75 9.54 16.96
C LEU A 167 8.77 10.64 17.36
N SER A 168 8.76 11.73 16.61
CA SER A 168 7.67 12.72 16.61
C SER A 168 7.23 12.97 15.17
N THR A 169 5.91 13.00 14.91
CA THR A 169 5.35 13.12 13.57
C THR A 169 3.91 13.62 13.63
N VAL A 170 3.42 14.21 12.54
CA VAL A 170 2.00 14.52 12.34
C VAL A 170 1.27 13.45 11.51
N LEU A 171 1.94 12.33 11.21
CA LEU A 171 1.47 11.31 10.29
C LEU A 171 1.37 9.95 10.98
N SER A 172 0.15 9.46 11.19
CA SER A 172 -0.13 8.17 11.84
C SER A 172 0.58 7.00 11.18
N TYR A 173 0.73 6.99 9.85
CA TYR A 173 1.42 5.93 9.15
C TYR A 173 2.93 5.83 9.49
N LYS A 174 3.62 6.97 9.76
CA LYS A 174 5.02 6.93 10.21
C LYS A 174 5.14 6.36 11.61
N MET A 175 4.18 6.68 12.49
CA MET A 175 4.09 6.09 13.82
C MET A 175 3.87 4.59 13.73
N GLU A 176 2.91 4.13 12.92
CA GLU A 176 2.64 2.71 12.73
C GLU A 176 3.85 1.97 12.16
N LYS A 177 4.51 2.53 11.15
CA LYS A 177 5.75 1.97 10.60
C LYS A 177 6.80 1.80 11.70
N ARG A 178 7.03 2.82 12.52
CA ARG A 178 8.02 2.76 13.60
C ARG A 178 7.66 1.74 14.70
N LEU A 179 6.39 1.66 15.07
CA LEU A 179 5.90 0.64 16.00
C LEU A 179 6.08 -0.78 15.42
N THR A 180 5.82 -0.94 14.14
CA THR A 180 6.01 -2.24 13.45
C THR A 180 7.49 -2.63 13.40
N GLU A 181 8.39 -1.69 13.12
CA GLU A 181 9.84 -1.92 13.17
C GLU A 181 10.32 -2.36 14.56
N LEU A 182 9.75 -1.81 15.63
CA LEU A 182 10.18 -2.10 17.01
C LEU A 182 9.48 -3.31 17.63
N PHE A 183 8.21 -3.55 17.29
CA PHE A 183 7.35 -4.52 17.96
C PHE A 183 6.66 -5.48 16.98
N GLY A 184 6.76 -5.23 15.68
CA GLY A 184 6.06 -5.99 14.64
C GLY A 184 6.57 -7.38 14.42
N GLU A 185 7.79 -7.68 14.82
CA GLU A 185 8.31 -9.03 14.80
C GLU A 185 7.70 -9.86 15.96
N LYS A 186 6.48 -10.36 15.75
CA LYS A 186 6.28 -11.76 16.13
C LYS A 186 7.37 -12.52 15.38
N GLN A 187 8.20 -13.32 16.07
CA GLN A 187 8.94 -14.40 15.41
C GLN A 187 8.00 -15.00 14.36
N LEU A 188 8.42 -14.97 13.08
CA LEU A 188 7.66 -15.61 12.02
C LEU A 188 7.19 -16.94 12.57
N ALA A 189 5.90 -17.19 12.58
CA ALA A 189 5.37 -18.48 13.03
C ALA A 189 6.22 -19.54 12.33
N GLU A 190 6.72 -20.54 13.08
CA GLU A 190 7.52 -21.60 12.47
C GLU A 190 6.75 -22.12 11.25
N GLY A 191 7.23 -21.76 10.07
CA GLY A 191 6.57 -22.01 8.81
C GLY A 191 7.39 -22.90 7.90
N ILE A 192 6.78 -23.33 6.82
CA ILE A 192 7.38 -24.08 5.75
C ILE A 192 7.39 -23.16 4.52
N THR A 193 8.56 -23.04 3.89
CA THR A 193 8.72 -22.33 2.61
C THR A 193 9.25 -23.32 1.58
N GLU A 194 8.49 -23.49 0.50
CA GLU A 194 8.78 -24.47 -0.55
C GLU A 194 8.83 -23.77 -1.91
N LYS A 195 9.88 -24.05 -2.72
CA LYS A 195 9.89 -23.67 -4.12
C LYS A 195 9.16 -24.74 -4.92
N VAL A 196 8.24 -24.33 -5.79
CA VAL A 196 7.48 -25.24 -6.66
C VAL A 196 7.51 -24.73 -8.11
N ILE A 197 7.40 -25.68 -9.02
CA ILE A 197 7.32 -25.40 -10.46
C ILE A 197 5.95 -25.86 -10.95
N ILE A 198 5.24 -24.99 -11.65
CA ILE A 198 3.86 -25.22 -12.12
C ILE A 198 3.85 -25.02 -13.63
N GLY A 199 3.07 -25.80 -14.38
CA GLY A 199 2.86 -25.55 -15.80
C GLY A 199 2.03 -24.28 -16.01
N GLY A 200 2.51 -23.33 -16.79
CA GLY A 200 1.81 -22.09 -17.13
C GLY A 200 1.45 -22.03 -18.62
N SER A 201 0.95 -20.89 -19.07
CA SER A 201 0.47 -20.64 -20.43
C SER A 201 1.57 -20.64 -21.49
N LYS A 202 2.79 -20.29 -21.14
CA LYS A 202 3.96 -20.15 -22.03
C LYS A 202 5.22 -20.85 -21.50
N GLY A 203 5.05 -21.86 -20.68
CA GLY A 203 6.14 -22.61 -20.05
C GLY A 203 5.95 -22.75 -18.54
N LYS A 204 7.01 -23.11 -17.84
CA LYS A 204 6.97 -23.36 -16.41
C LYS A 204 6.96 -22.06 -15.62
N LEU A 205 6.13 -22.01 -14.58
CA LEU A 205 6.06 -20.92 -13.59
C LEU A 205 6.92 -21.28 -12.38
N SER A 206 7.77 -20.35 -11.97
CA SER A 206 8.49 -20.43 -10.70
C SER A 206 7.63 -19.83 -9.57
N ALA A 207 7.37 -20.63 -8.55
CA ALA A 207 6.52 -20.22 -7.42
C ALA A 207 7.14 -20.57 -6.07
N VAL A 208 6.66 -19.91 -5.03
CA VAL A 208 7.02 -20.14 -3.63
C VAL A 208 5.76 -20.27 -2.80
N ILE A 209 5.56 -21.45 -2.20
CA ILE A 209 4.53 -21.66 -1.17
C ILE A 209 5.13 -21.31 0.19
N GLN A 210 4.40 -20.53 0.98
CA GLN A 210 4.74 -20.20 2.35
C GLN A 210 3.52 -20.48 3.23
N ARG A 211 3.70 -21.32 4.26
CA ARG A 211 2.58 -21.77 5.11
C ARG A 211 3.00 -22.02 6.55
N PRO A 212 2.10 -21.88 7.54
CA PRO A 212 2.36 -22.30 8.91
C PRO A 212 2.54 -23.83 8.98
N LYS A 213 3.18 -24.31 10.05
CA LYS A 213 3.11 -25.73 10.41
C LYS A 213 1.67 -26.05 10.84
N ILE A 214 1.08 -27.09 10.25
CA ILE A 214 -0.29 -27.53 10.51
C ILE A 214 -0.28 -28.99 11.01
N LYS A 215 -1.34 -29.37 11.70
CA LYS A 215 -1.54 -30.77 12.16
C LYS A 215 -1.92 -31.65 10.96
N SER A 216 -1.66 -32.96 11.11
CA SER A 216 -2.09 -33.93 10.07
C SER A 216 -3.60 -33.89 9.89
N GLY A 217 -4.04 -33.75 8.61
CA GLY A 217 -5.46 -33.64 8.26
C GLY A 217 -6.09 -32.26 8.44
N GLU A 218 -5.35 -31.30 8.99
CA GLU A 218 -5.82 -29.91 9.07
C GLU A 218 -5.84 -29.25 7.70
N LYS A 219 -6.90 -28.47 7.45
CA LYS A 219 -7.04 -27.66 6.24
C LYS A 219 -7.07 -26.19 6.58
N ILE A 220 -6.33 -25.40 5.79
CA ILE A 220 -6.17 -23.96 5.94
C ILE A 220 -6.44 -23.22 4.62
N PRO A 221 -6.85 -21.94 4.67
CA PRO A 221 -6.97 -21.12 3.48
C PRO A 221 -5.61 -20.86 2.84
N VAL A 222 -5.63 -20.62 1.50
CA VAL A 222 -4.44 -20.24 0.72
C VAL A 222 -4.72 -18.99 -0.10
N ALA A 223 -3.84 -18.00 -0.03
CA ALA A 223 -3.87 -16.82 -0.87
C ALA A 223 -2.91 -17.00 -2.07
N VAL A 224 -3.41 -16.78 -3.29
CA VAL A 224 -2.62 -16.74 -4.53
C VAL A 224 -2.25 -15.27 -4.79
N LEU A 225 -0.96 -14.96 -4.73
CA LEU A 225 -0.44 -13.59 -4.79
C LEU A 225 0.18 -13.31 -6.16
N MET A 226 -0.33 -12.31 -6.87
CA MET A 226 -0.05 -11.94 -8.25
C MET A 226 0.64 -10.59 -8.33
N HIS A 227 1.85 -10.55 -8.89
CA HIS A 227 2.64 -9.31 -9.04
C HIS A 227 2.16 -8.43 -10.20
N GLY A 228 2.66 -7.18 -10.25
CA GLY A 228 2.33 -6.21 -11.29
C GLY A 228 3.17 -6.35 -12.57
N PHE A 229 2.89 -5.44 -13.53
CA PHE A 229 3.63 -5.34 -14.78
C PHE A 229 5.14 -5.19 -14.55
N ASN A 230 5.95 -5.98 -15.27
CA ASN A 230 7.41 -5.97 -15.19
C ASN A 230 7.99 -6.17 -13.78
N ASP A 231 7.31 -6.93 -12.94
CA ASP A 231 7.67 -7.20 -11.57
C ASP A 231 7.90 -8.72 -11.34
N ASN A 232 7.92 -9.20 -10.10
CA ASN A 232 8.13 -10.60 -9.79
C ASN A 232 7.54 -10.99 -8.42
N LYS A 233 7.51 -12.29 -8.11
CA LYS A 233 6.99 -12.86 -6.85
C LYS A 233 7.64 -12.37 -5.56
N ASN A 234 8.82 -11.71 -5.65
CA ASN A 234 9.59 -11.27 -4.50
C ASN A 234 9.47 -9.78 -4.18
N THR A 235 8.46 -9.08 -4.76
CA THR A 235 8.18 -7.70 -4.36
C THR A 235 7.97 -7.60 -2.86
N HIS A 236 8.34 -6.45 -2.29
CA HIS A 236 8.27 -6.27 -0.85
C HIS A 236 6.84 -6.38 -0.33
N LEU A 237 5.87 -5.75 -1.00
CA LEU A 237 4.43 -5.81 -0.66
C LEU A 237 3.92 -7.27 -0.58
N LEU A 238 4.22 -8.10 -1.59
CA LEU A 238 3.73 -9.49 -1.62
C LEU A 238 4.43 -10.37 -0.57
N ARG A 239 5.71 -10.12 -0.28
CA ARG A 239 6.41 -10.82 0.79
C ARG A 239 5.87 -10.46 2.17
N LEU A 240 5.66 -9.16 2.43
CA LEU A 240 5.05 -8.71 3.68
C LEU A 240 3.66 -9.32 3.89
N LEU A 241 2.85 -9.38 2.83
CA LEU A 241 1.54 -10.01 2.91
C LEU A 241 1.67 -11.52 3.19
N ALA A 242 2.57 -12.23 2.51
CA ALA A 242 2.80 -13.66 2.76
C ALA A 242 3.22 -13.93 4.21
N ASP A 243 4.11 -13.10 4.76
CA ASP A 243 4.54 -13.19 6.17
C ASP A 243 3.38 -12.91 7.13
N SER A 244 2.58 -11.88 6.86
CA SER A 244 1.40 -11.55 7.65
C SER A 244 0.38 -12.69 7.64
N LEU A 245 0.09 -13.26 6.48
CA LEU A 245 -0.85 -14.38 6.32
C LEU A 245 -0.35 -15.62 7.08
N MET A 246 0.93 -15.99 6.92
CA MET A 246 1.52 -17.13 7.62
C MET A 246 1.40 -16.99 9.14
N ASN A 247 1.66 -15.80 9.69
CA ASN A 247 1.52 -15.50 11.12
C ASN A 247 0.07 -15.60 11.63
N ASN A 248 -0.90 -15.51 10.72
CA ASN A 248 -2.33 -15.62 11.00
C ASN A 248 -2.94 -16.98 10.60
N GLY A 249 -2.11 -18.01 10.35
CA GLY A 249 -2.60 -19.35 10.06
C GLY A 249 -3.06 -19.59 8.63
N ILE A 250 -2.73 -18.69 7.70
CA ILE A 250 -3.11 -18.74 6.28
C ILE A 250 -1.86 -19.02 5.44
N ALA A 251 -1.95 -19.95 4.50
CA ALA A 251 -0.89 -20.15 3.52
C ALA A 251 -0.95 -19.15 2.38
N SER A 252 0.16 -18.98 1.68
CA SER A 252 0.22 -18.20 0.45
C SER A 252 1.07 -18.90 -0.61
N ILE A 253 0.75 -18.63 -1.87
CA ILE A 253 1.64 -18.90 -3.00
C ILE A 253 1.86 -17.59 -3.76
N ARG A 254 3.13 -17.25 -3.99
CA ARG A 254 3.56 -16.16 -4.87
C ARG A 254 4.31 -16.79 -6.04
N PHE A 255 4.04 -16.35 -7.24
CA PHE A 255 4.64 -16.90 -8.44
C PHE A 255 5.00 -15.78 -9.43
N ASP A 256 5.95 -16.07 -10.30
CA ASP A 256 6.26 -15.20 -11.44
C ASP A 256 5.37 -15.61 -12.60
N PHE A 257 4.69 -14.67 -13.25
CA PHE A 257 4.01 -14.91 -14.53
C PHE A 257 5.00 -15.33 -15.61
N ASN A 258 4.58 -16.06 -16.64
CA ASN A 258 5.44 -16.38 -17.77
C ASN A 258 6.08 -15.12 -18.37
N GLY A 259 7.38 -15.19 -18.67
CA GLY A 259 8.17 -14.05 -19.14
C GLY A 259 8.66 -13.10 -18.06
N HIS A 260 8.40 -13.41 -16.77
CA HIS A 260 8.84 -12.61 -15.61
C HIS A 260 9.70 -13.43 -14.66
N GLY A 261 10.55 -12.74 -13.90
CA GLY A 261 11.37 -13.31 -12.82
C GLY A 261 12.14 -14.57 -13.21
N GLU A 262 11.85 -15.67 -12.53
CA GLU A 262 12.47 -16.99 -12.75
C GLU A 262 11.56 -17.94 -13.57
N SER A 263 10.40 -17.50 -14.06
CA SER A 263 9.51 -18.29 -14.91
C SER A 263 10.01 -18.34 -16.35
N GLU A 264 9.66 -19.42 -17.05
CA GLU A 264 9.92 -19.57 -18.48
C GLU A 264 9.05 -18.61 -19.32
N GLY A 265 9.34 -18.51 -20.62
CA GLY A 265 8.70 -17.59 -21.56
C GLY A 265 9.49 -16.31 -21.77
N GLN A 266 9.00 -15.45 -22.65
CA GLN A 266 9.62 -14.18 -22.98
C GLN A 266 8.69 -13.02 -22.57
N PHE A 267 9.26 -11.96 -21.98
CA PHE A 267 8.47 -10.76 -21.63
C PHE A 267 7.77 -10.15 -22.85
N SER A 268 8.39 -10.24 -24.03
CA SER A 268 7.80 -9.80 -25.30
C SER A 268 6.56 -10.62 -25.74
N GLU A 269 6.33 -11.79 -25.17
CA GLU A 269 5.16 -12.64 -25.45
C GLU A 269 4.05 -12.52 -24.40
N MET A 270 4.30 -11.75 -23.33
CA MET A 270 3.36 -11.51 -22.25
C MET A 270 2.09 -10.83 -22.78
N THR A 271 0.94 -11.30 -22.32
CA THR A 271 -0.37 -10.67 -22.48
C THR A 271 -1.20 -10.90 -21.23
N VAL A 272 -2.15 -10.00 -20.92
CA VAL A 272 -3.03 -10.20 -19.76
C VAL A 272 -3.84 -11.51 -19.85
N PRO A 273 -4.38 -11.92 -21.01
CA PRO A 273 -5.01 -13.24 -21.12
C PRO A 273 -4.08 -14.42 -20.76
N ASN A 274 -2.80 -14.38 -21.15
CA ASN A 274 -1.84 -15.42 -20.76
C ASN A 274 -1.62 -15.43 -19.23
N GLU A 275 -1.54 -14.28 -18.61
CA GLU A 275 -1.40 -14.17 -17.15
C GLU A 275 -2.65 -14.67 -16.41
N VAL A 276 -3.85 -14.48 -16.97
CA VAL A 276 -5.09 -15.09 -16.44
C VAL A 276 -5.00 -16.62 -16.50
N GLU A 277 -4.50 -17.21 -17.59
CA GLU A 277 -4.29 -18.66 -17.68
C GLU A 277 -3.21 -19.14 -16.70
N ASP A 278 -2.12 -18.38 -16.49
CA ASP A 278 -1.12 -18.68 -15.47
C ASP A 278 -1.74 -18.72 -14.06
N ALA A 279 -2.56 -17.72 -13.73
CA ALA A 279 -3.26 -17.65 -12.44
C ALA A 279 -4.20 -18.83 -12.23
N LYS A 280 -4.92 -19.26 -13.27
CA LYS A 280 -5.80 -20.45 -13.24
C LYS A 280 -5.00 -21.74 -13.08
N SER A 281 -3.84 -21.85 -13.73
CA SER A 281 -2.92 -22.99 -13.56
C SER A 281 -2.40 -23.11 -12.13
N VAL A 282 -2.06 -21.97 -11.50
CA VAL A 282 -1.66 -21.89 -10.09
C VAL A 282 -2.83 -22.28 -9.18
N TYR A 283 -4.05 -21.81 -9.47
CA TYR A 283 -5.26 -22.20 -8.74
C TYR A 283 -5.48 -23.72 -8.77
N GLU A 284 -5.41 -24.37 -9.93
CA GLU A 284 -5.59 -25.82 -10.05
C GLU A 284 -4.51 -26.59 -9.28
N HIS A 285 -3.27 -26.12 -9.31
CA HIS A 285 -2.19 -26.71 -8.51
C HIS A 285 -2.49 -26.63 -7.01
N ILE A 286 -2.88 -25.46 -6.51
CA ILE A 286 -3.16 -25.23 -5.08
C ILE A 286 -4.38 -26.03 -4.62
N LYS A 287 -5.45 -26.06 -5.41
CA LYS A 287 -6.68 -26.79 -5.11
C LYS A 287 -6.45 -28.29 -4.92
N ALA A 288 -5.45 -28.86 -5.60
CA ALA A 288 -5.10 -30.27 -5.49
C ALA A 288 -4.32 -30.61 -4.19
N LEU A 289 -3.83 -29.62 -3.44
CA LEU A 289 -3.06 -29.84 -2.21
C LEU A 289 -3.99 -30.28 -1.06
N PRO A 290 -3.64 -31.30 -0.30
CA PRO A 290 -4.54 -31.93 0.69
C PRO A 290 -4.92 -31.03 1.88
N TYR A 291 -4.14 -29.98 2.12
CA TYR A 291 -4.34 -29.08 3.26
C TYR A 291 -5.13 -27.80 2.90
N VAL A 292 -5.58 -27.65 1.66
CA VAL A 292 -6.29 -26.43 1.24
C VAL A 292 -7.77 -26.53 1.58
N SER A 293 -8.30 -25.51 2.29
CA SER A 293 -9.72 -25.34 2.55
C SER A 293 -10.39 -24.41 1.55
N ASP A 294 -9.83 -23.20 1.38
CA ASP A 294 -10.36 -22.11 0.57
C ASP A 294 -9.23 -21.44 -0.19
N VAL A 295 -9.52 -20.85 -1.35
CA VAL A 295 -8.55 -20.09 -2.14
C VAL A 295 -9.01 -18.63 -2.24
N VAL A 296 -8.09 -17.70 -1.99
CA VAL A 296 -8.29 -16.26 -2.14
C VAL A 296 -7.31 -15.73 -3.18
N PHE A 297 -7.78 -14.89 -4.09
CA PHE A 297 -6.91 -14.22 -5.06
C PHE A 297 -6.51 -12.84 -4.57
N VAL A 298 -5.24 -12.51 -4.72
CA VAL A 298 -4.68 -11.20 -4.38
C VAL A 298 -3.81 -10.73 -5.54
N GLY A 299 -4.03 -9.50 -6.01
CA GLY A 299 -3.20 -8.97 -7.09
C GLY A 299 -2.86 -7.50 -6.90
N HIS A 300 -1.61 -7.14 -7.26
CA HIS A 300 -1.14 -5.76 -7.29
C HIS A 300 -1.06 -5.27 -8.75
N SER A 301 -1.52 -4.06 -9.00
CA SER A 301 -1.39 -3.40 -10.31
C SER A 301 -2.01 -4.25 -11.44
N GLN A 302 -1.26 -4.64 -12.48
CA GLN A 302 -1.71 -5.57 -13.51
C GLN A 302 -2.15 -6.93 -12.93
N GLY A 303 -1.44 -7.44 -11.91
CA GLY A 303 -1.86 -8.65 -11.19
C GLY A 303 -3.24 -8.49 -10.52
N GLY A 304 -3.64 -7.26 -10.16
CA GLY A 304 -5.01 -6.97 -9.70
C GLY A 304 -6.05 -7.13 -10.82
N VAL A 305 -5.72 -6.74 -12.04
CA VAL A 305 -6.59 -7.01 -13.22
C VAL A 305 -6.72 -8.51 -13.44
N VAL A 306 -5.59 -9.23 -13.41
CA VAL A 306 -5.56 -10.69 -13.58
C VAL A 306 -6.38 -11.37 -12.48
N ALA A 307 -6.21 -10.97 -11.21
CA ALA A 307 -6.96 -11.53 -10.08
C ALA A 307 -8.47 -11.37 -10.25
N GLY A 308 -8.93 -10.16 -10.66
CA GLY A 308 -10.33 -9.87 -10.89
C GLY A 308 -10.92 -10.68 -12.04
N MET A 309 -10.20 -10.75 -13.18
CA MET A 309 -10.65 -11.48 -14.36
C MET A 309 -10.65 -13.00 -14.12
N ALA A 310 -9.59 -13.55 -13.54
CA ALA A 310 -9.50 -14.99 -13.23
C ALA A 310 -10.59 -15.41 -12.22
N ALA A 311 -10.88 -14.58 -11.21
CA ALA A 311 -12.00 -14.83 -10.30
C ALA A 311 -13.36 -14.80 -11.01
N GLY A 312 -13.54 -13.87 -11.97
CA GLY A 312 -14.75 -13.81 -12.81
C GLY A 312 -14.97 -15.03 -13.69
N GLU A 313 -13.88 -15.66 -14.16
CA GLU A 313 -13.95 -16.89 -14.96
C GLU A 313 -14.15 -18.14 -14.10
N LEU A 314 -13.53 -18.22 -12.91
CA LEU A 314 -13.61 -19.39 -12.01
C LEU A 314 -14.87 -19.39 -11.14
N GLY A 315 -15.41 -18.21 -10.83
CA GLY A 315 -16.60 -18.05 -9.99
C GLY A 315 -16.34 -18.18 -8.48
N ASN A 316 -17.35 -17.78 -7.69
CA ASN A 316 -17.29 -17.70 -6.23
C ASN A 316 -17.30 -19.07 -5.50
N GLU A 317 -17.64 -20.16 -6.18
CA GLU A 317 -17.47 -21.51 -5.64
C GLU A 317 -16.00 -21.95 -5.63
N SER A 318 -15.20 -21.40 -6.54
CA SER A 318 -13.76 -21.69 -6.66
C SER A 318 -12.90 -20.72 -5.87
N VAL A 319 -13.21 -19.42 -5.94
CA VAL A 319 -12.45 -18.35 -5.30
C VAL A 319 -13.30 -17.75 -4.18
N LYS A 320 -12.81 -17.83 -2.95
CA LYS A 320 -13.58 -17.40 -1.75
C LYS A 320 -13.60 -15.90 -1.57
N GLY A 321 -12.53 -15.22 -1.99
CA GLY A 321 -12.39 -13.77 -1.89
C GLY A 321 -11.36 -13.23 -2.87
N VAL A 322 -11.43 -11.92 -3.15
CA VAL A 322 -10.49 -11.21 -4.03
C VAL A 322 -10.00 -9.96 -3.34
N VAL A 323 -8.68 -9.72 -3.35
CA VAL A 323 -8.06 -8.48 -2.87
C VAL A 323 -7.32 -7.82 -4.03
N LEU A 324 -7.61 -6.56 -4.28
CA LEU A 324 -6.99 -5.76 -5.34
C LEU A 324 -6.19 -4.60 -4.74
N PHE A 325 -4.89 -4.60 -4.95
CA PHE A 325 -4.01 -3.47 -4.64
C PHE A 325 -3.78 -2.63 -5.90
N ALA A 326 -4.26 -1.40 -5.93
CA ALA A 326 -4.08 -0.45 -7.03
C ALA A 326 -4.32 -1.08 -8.43
N PRO A 327 -5.48 -1.72 -8.68
CA PRO A 327 -5.70 -2.54 -9.88
C PRO A 327 -5.60 -1.71 -11.17
N ALA A 328 -4.67 -2.08 -12.06
CA ALA A 328 -4.25 -1.28 -13.20
C ALA A 328 -5.16 -1.43 -14.45
N ALA A 329 -6.48 -1.32 -14.30
CA ALA A 329 -7.38 -1.35 -15.46
C ALA A 329 -7.18 -0.18 -16.44
N VAL A 330 -6.37 0.82 -16.06
CA VAL A 330 -5.86 1.89 -16.94
C VAL A 330 -5.13 1.35 -18.17
N LEU A 331 -4.56 0.14 -18.10
CA LEU A 331 -3.81 -0.49 -19.19
C LEU A 331 -4.62 -0.56 -20.51
N ARG A 332 -5.93 -0.79 -20.43
CA ARG A 332 -6.82 -0.79 -21.61
C ARG A 332 -6.97 0.62 -22.18
N ASP A 333 -7.23 1.60 -21.32
CA ASP A 333 -7.42 3.00 -21.75
C ASP A 333 -6.11 3.58 -22.31
N ASP A 334 -4.96 3.22 -21.75
CA ASP A 334 -3.64 3.63 -22.24
C ASP A 334 -3.35 3.05 -23.62
N VAL A 335 -3.66 1.78 -23.83
CA VAL A 335 -3.53 1.15 -25.16
C VAL A 335 -4.44 1.79 -26.17
N ILE A 336 -5.69 2.10 -25.83
CA ILE A 336 -6.64 2.81 -26.72
C ILE A 336 -6.12 4.19 -27.11
N ARG A 337 -5.43 4.88 -26.17
CA ARG A 337 -4.79 6.20 -26.44
C ARG A 337 -3.48 6.08 -27.20
N GLY A 338 -2.97 4.89 -27.48
CA GLY A 338 -1.69 4.67 -28.15
C GLY A 338 -0.48 5.03 -27.29
N ASN A 339 -0.58 4.80 -25.99
CA ASN A 339 0.51 5.06 -25.02
C ASN A 339 0.51 4.00 -23.93
N THR A 340 1.58 3.23 -23.82
CA THR A 340 1.78 2.28 -22.72
C THR A 340 3.04 2.67 -21.96
N LEU A 341 2.88 3.12 -20.70
CA LEU A 341 3.98 3.54 -19.82
C LEU A 341 4.98 4.50 -20.48
N GLY A 342 4.46 5.47 -21.28
CA GLY A 342 5.26 6.46 -21.98
C GLY A 342 5.68 6.09 -23.40
N ALA A 343 5.61 4.81 -23.80
CA ALA A 343 5.85 4.36 -25.16
C ALA A 343 4.62 4.70 -26.04
N LYS A 344 4.81 5.55 -27.06
CA LYS A 344 3.76 6.02 -27.97
C LYS A 344 3.75 5.21 -29.27
N TYR A 345 2.56 4.90 -29.76
CA TYR A 345 2.35 4.14 -31.01
C TYR A 345 0.97 4.45 -31.60
N ASN A 346 0.75 4.00 -32.83
CA ASN A 346 -0.59 4.02 -33.42
C ASN A 346 -1.41 2.83 -32.89
N PRO A 347 -2.49 3.03 -32.12
CA PRO A 347 -3.27 1.95 -31.54
C PRO A 347 -4.00 1.09 -32.58
N ASN A 348 -4.31 1.64 -33.78
CA ASN A 348 -4.97 0.93 -34.87
C ASN A 348 -3.99 0.09 -35.72
N ASP A 349 -2.69 0.38 -35.61
CA ASP A 349 -1.62 -0.34 -36.29
C ASP A 349 -0.42 -0.48 -35.32
N PRO A 350 -0.57 -1.31 -34.24
CA PRO A 350 0.44 -1.44 -33.23
C PRO A 350 1.69 -2.13 -33.81
N PRO A 351 2.89 -1.65 -33.44
CA PRO A 351 4.15 -2.21 -33.92
C PRO A 351 4.33 -3.64 -33.41
N GLU A 352 5.32 -4.34 -33.97
CA GLU A 352 5.69 -5.69 -33.51
C GLU A 352 6.09 -5.68 -32.00
N TYR A 353 6.74 -4.63 -31.56
CA TYR A 353 7.05 -4.39 -30.14
C TYR A 353 7.18 -2.88 -29.83
N VAL A 354 7.04 -2.52 -28.56
CA VAL A 354 7.39 -1.20 -28.00
C VAL A 354 8.44 -1.35 -26.92
N GLN A 355 9.31 -0.34 -26.79
CA GLN A 355 10.36 -0.34 -25.77
C GLN A 355 9.81 0.22 -24.47
N ILE A 356 9.87 -0.55 -23.38
CA ILE A 356 9.51 -0.16 -22.02
C ILE A 356 10.74 -0.31 -21.13
N GLY A 357 11.42 0.80 -20.84
CA GLY A 357 12.71 0.76 -20.17
C GLY A 357 13.73 -0.05 -20.98
N ASP A 358 14.29 -1.09 -20.39
CA ASP A 358 15.22 -2.03 -20.99
C ASP A 358 14.56 -3.22 -21.70
N LYS A 359 13.24 -3.37 -21.60
CA LYS A 359 12.48 -4.52 -22.13
C LYS A 359 11.67 -4.18 -23.37
N LYS A 360 11.47 -5.18 -24.20
CA LYS A 360 10.57 -5.13 -25.36
C LYS A 360 9.22 -5.73 -25.01
N LEU A 361 8.15 -4.92 -25.05
CA LEU A 361 6.78 -5.39 -24.92
C LEU A 361 6.23 -5.68 -26.32
N GLY A 362 5.76 -6.89 -26.57
CA GLY A 362 5.26 -7.29 -27.88
C GLY A 362 3.94 -6.66 -28.24
N GLY A 363 3.72 -6.42 -29.53
CA GLY A 363 2.47 -5.88 -30.05
C GLY A 363 1.24 -6.74 -29.76
N ALA A 364 1.44 -8.02 -29.42
CA ALA A 364 0.36 -8.90 -28.96
C ALA A 364 -0.30 -8.39 -27.67
N TYR A 365 0.49 -7.84 -26.74
CA TYR A 365 -0.05 -7.17 -25.52
C TYR A 365 -0.98 -6.03 -25.91
N ILE A 366 -0.54 -5.16 -26.81
CA ILE A 366 -1.30 -3.99 -27.25
C ILE A 366 -2.61 -4.43 -27.92
N ARG A 367 -2.54 -5.39 -28.86
CA ARG A 367 -3.73 -5.90 -29.58
C ARG A 367 -4.74 -6.55 -28.65
N THR A 368 -4.27 -7.35 -27.67
CA THR A 368 -5.18 -8.03 -26.73
C THR A 368 -5.76 -7.08 -25.70
N ALA A 369 -4.96 -6.13 -25.16
CA ALA A 369 -5.41 -5.16 -24.17
C ALA A 369 -6.41 -4.16 -24.74
N PHE A 370 -6.35 -3.83 -26.05
CA PHE A 370 -7.24 -2.87 -26.72
C PHE A 370 -8.74 -3.22 -26.54
N SER A 371 -9.09 -4.48 -26.61
CA SER A 371 -10.48 -4.96 -26.48
C SER A 371 -10.71 -5.84 -25.23
N LEU A 372 -9.78 -5.80 -24.27
CA LEU A 372 -9.84 -6.67 -23.10
C LEU A 372 -11.08 -6.34 -22.24
N PRO A 373 -11.99 -7.31 -22.01
CA PRO A 373 -13.22 -7.07 -21.24
C PRO A 373 -12.95 -7.16 -19.73
N ILE A 374 -12.14 -6.23 -19.20
CA ILE A 374 -11.64 -6.25 -17.81
C ILE A 374 -12.79 -6.25 -16.80
N TYR A 375 -13.63 -5.23 -16.84
CA TYR A 375 -14.72 -5.08 -15.88
C TYR A 375 -15.86 -6.06 -16.15
N GLU A 376 -16.15 -6.33 -17.42
CA GLU A 376 -17.19 -7.25 -17.86
C GLU A 376 -16.91 -8.70 -17.42
N THR A 377 -15.63 -9.09 -17.45
CA THR A 377 -15.20 -10.41 -16.96
C THR A 377 -15.19 -10.44 -15.45
N SER A 378 -14.59 -9.43 -14.82
CA SER A 378 -14.50 -9.33 -13.36
C SER A 378 -15.88 -9.30 -12.69
N ALA A 379 -16.87 -8.60 -13.29
CA ALA A 379 -18.23 -8.49 -12.77
C ALA A 379 -18.99 -9.82 -12.66
N LYS A 380 -18.52 -10.88 -13.33
CA LYS A 380 -19.10 -12.23 -13.18
C LYS A 380 -18.83 -12.86 -11.82
N TYR A 381 -17.80 -12.37 -11.11
CA TYR A 381 -17.51 -12.82 -9.75
C TYR A 381 -18.50 -12.21 -8.76
N ALA A 382 -19.17 -13.05 -7.98
CA ALA A 382 -20.20 -12.64 -7.01
C ALA A 382 -19.76 -12.82 -5.55
N GLY A 383 -18.50 -13.13 -5.29
CA GLY A 383 -17.95 -13.31 -3.95
C GLY A 383 -17.50 -11.98 -3.28
N SER A 384 -16.84 -12.11 -2.13
CA SER A 384 -16.32 -10.96 -1.37
C SER A 384 -15.11 -10.34 -2.06
N VAL A 385 -15.06 -9.00 -2.13
CA VAL A 385 -13.97 -8.25 -2.75
C VAL A 385 -13.52 -7.11 -1.83
N CYS A 386 -12.20 -6.93 -1.71
CA CYS A 386 -11.57 -5.78 -1.07
C CYS A 386 -10.66 -5.06 -2.08
N ILE A 387 -10.82 -3.75 -2.20
CA ILE A 387 -10.06 -2.90 -3.10
C ILE A 387 -9.31 -1.89 -2.25
N ILE A 388 -7.99 -1.80 -2.44
CA ILE A 388 -7.10 -0.90 -1.69
C ILE A 388 -6.35 -0.05 -2.72
N HIS A 389 -6.44 1.29 -2.63
CA HIS A 389 -5.84 2.19 -3.61
C HIS A 389 -5.35 3.48 -2.94
N GLY A 390 -4.19 3.98 -3.35
CA GLY A 390 -3.67 5.27 -2.89
C GLY A 390 -4.19 6.43 -3.76
N ASN A 391 -4.62 7.54 -3.15
CA ASN A 391 -5.11 8.69 -3.95
C ASN A 391 -3.99 9.57 -4.52
N ALA A 392 -2.73 9.34 -4.11
CA ALA A 392 -1.55 9.96 -4.71
C ALA A 392 -0.86 9.08 -5.77
N ASP A 393 -1.51 7.97 -6.19
CA ASP A 393 -1.04 7.09 -7.25
C ASP A 393 -0.99 7.84 -8.59
N LYS A 394 0.24 8.00 -9.13
CA LYS A 394 0.51 8.67 -10.41
C LYS A 394 0.61 7.70 -11.59
N ILE A 395 0.60 6.40 -11.33
CA ILE A 395 0.70 5.34 -12.34
C ILE A 395 -0.70 4.87 -12.71
N VAL A 396 -1.51 4.54 -11.71
CA VAL A 396 -2.90 4.13 -11.88
C VAL A 396 -3.79 5.07 -11.08
N PRO A 397 -4.53 5.98 -11.71
CA PRO A 397 -5.49 6.84 -10.99
C PRO A 397 -6.44 6.01 -10.12
N TYR A 398 -6.63 6.40 -8.87
CA TYR A 398 -7.47 5.66 -7.90
C TYR A 398 -8.92 5.51 -8.36
N THR A 399 -9.38 6.32 -9.30
CA THR A 399 -10.69 6.21 -9.93
C THR A 399 -10.93 4.87 -10.64
N TYR A 400 -9.85 4.15 -11.02
CA TYR A 400 -9.97 2.78 -11.52
C TYR A 400 -10.33 1.79 -10.41
N GLY A 401 -9.87 2.01 -9.19
CA GLY A 401 -10.34 1.28 -8.00
C GLY A 401 -11.81 1.56 -7.69
N GLU A 402 -12.25 2.82 -7.81
CA GLU A 402 -13.67 3.21 -7.67
C GLU A 402 -14.55 2.51 -8.73
N ARG A 403 -14.09 2.42 -10.00
CA ARG A 403 -14.81 1.68 -11.03
C ARG A 403 -14.93 0.17 -10.72
N TYR A 404 -13.94 -0.45 -10.11
CA TYR A 404 -14.06 -1.81 -9.61
C TYR A 404 -15.11 -1.91 -8.50
N HIS A 405 -15.15 -0.95 -7.58
CA HIS A 405 -16.20 -0.88 -6.57
C HIS A 405 -17.60 -0.71 -7.19
N ASP A 406 -17.70 0.02 -8.28
CA ASP A 406 -18.97 0.21 -8.99
C ASP A 406 -19.53 -1.07 -9.59
N ILE A 407 -18.69 -1.97 -10.09
CA ILE A 407 -19.15 -3.28 -10.60
C ILE A 407 -19.41 -4.29 -9.48
N TRP A 408 -18.81 -4.09 -8.31
CA TRP A 408 -18.97 -4.93 -7.13
C TRP A 408 -19.51 -4.12 -5.93
N LYS A 409 -20.78 -3.74 -6.00
CA LYS A 409 -21.42 -2.84 -5.01
C LYS A 409 -21.29 -3.26 -3.53
N SER A 410 -21.07 -4.54 -3.26
CA SER A 410 -20.82 -5.06 -1.90
C SER A 410 -19.33 -5.14 -1.55
N SER A 411 -18.42 -4.69 -2.41
CA SER A 411 -16.98 -4.71 -2.12
C SER A 411 -16.62 -3.68 -1.04
N GLU A 412 -15.52 -3.96 -0.32
CA GLU A 412 -14.88 -2.97 0.55
C GLU A 412 -13.93 -2.12 -0.29
N LEU A 413 -14.07 -0.80 -0.26
CA LEU A 413 -13.18 0.15 -0.93
C LEU A 413 -12.40 0.96 0.11
N HIS A 414 -11.08 0.88 0.07
CA HIS A 414 -10.16 1.62 0.93
C HIS A 414 -9.29 2.55 0.10
N ILE A 415 -9.64 3.84 0.08
CA ILE A 415 -8.79 4.88 -0.53
C ILE A 415 -7.85 5.41 0.54
N LEU A 416 -6.54 5.16 0.37
CA LEU A 416 -5.50 5.57 1.31
C LEU A 416 -4.98 6.96 0.93
N ASP A 417 -5.17 7.93 1.83
CA ASP A 417 -4.81 9.33 1.59
C ASP A 417 -3.29 9.51 1.56
N GLY A 418 -2.78 10.12 0.48
CA GLY A 418 -1.36 10.38 0.25
C GLY A 418 -0.54 9.16 -0.20
N TYR A 419 -1.14 7.99 -0.39
CA TYR A 419 -0.41 6.78 -0.80
C TYR A 419 -0.20 6.71 -2.31
N ASP A 420 1.00 6.28 -2.71
CA ASP A 420 1.40 6.04 -4.10
C ASP A 420 1.03 4.62 -4.57
N HIS A 421 1.42 4.29 -5.82
CA HIS A 421 1.13 3.01 -6.46
C HIS A 421 1.68 1.78 -5.72
N GLY A 422 2.85 1.91 -5.12
CA GLY A 422 3.54 0.85 -4.37
C GLY A 422 3.24 0.85 -2.88
N PHE A 423 2.40 1.77 -2.41
CA PHE A 423 2.12 1.97 -0.97
C PHE A 423 3.38 2.28 -0.16
N SER A 424 4.39 2.93 -0.78
CA SER A 424 5.73 3.15 -0.19
C SER A 424 5.72 3.95 1.11
N GLN A 425 4.67 4.71 1.36
CA GLN A 425 4.48 5.45 2.61
C GLN A 425 4.36 4.52 3.82
N ASN A 426 3.55 3.45 3.68
CA ASN A 426 3.43 2.39 4.68
C ASN A 426 2.74 1.15 4.08
N GLU A 427 3.50 0.21 3.53
CA GLU A 427 2.96 -1.04 2.98
C GLU A 427 2.23 -1.88 4.03
N TYR A 428 2.65 -1.81 5.31
CA TYR A 428 2.00 -2.56 6.40
C TYR A 428 0.51 -2.19 6.54
N ARG A 429 0.14 -0.93 6.32
CA ARG A 429 -1.27 -0.52 6.36
C ARG A 429 -2.10 -1.23 5.30
N ALA A 430 -1.62 -1.26 4.07
CA ALA A 430 -2.30 -1.95 2.98
C ALA A 430 -2.35 -3.47 3.23
N VAL A 431 -1.24 -4.05 3.71
CA VAL A 431 -1.13 -5.47 4.08
C VAL A 431 -2.09 -5.82 5.22
N ASN A 432 -2.21 -5.00 6.27
CA ASN A 432 -3.12 -5.26 7.39
C ASN A 432 -4.59 -5.26 6.94
N ILE A 433 -5.00 -4.30 6.09
CA ILE A 433 -6.35 -4.28 5.52
C ILE A 433 -6.64 -5.56 4.75
N ALA A 434 -5.71 -5.98 3.89
CA ALA A 434 -5.83 -7.21 3.12
C ALA A 434 -5.89 -8.46 4.02
N THR A 435 -5.01 -8.54 5.02
CA THR A 435 -4.97 -9.66 5.97
C THR A 435 -6.27 -9.78 6.76
N ASP A 436 -6.78 -8.67 7.30
CA ASP A 436 -8.05 -8.63 8.04
C ASP A 436 -9.23 -9.04 7.18
N PHE A 437 -9.28 -8.57 5.92
CA PHE A 437 -10.31 -8.99 4.97
C PHE A 437 -10.24 -10.49 4.69
N ILE A 438 -9.05 -11.05 4.43
CA ILE A 438 -8.86 -12.47 4.13
C ILE A 438 -9.26 -13.32 5.34
N LEU A 439 -8.87 -12.92 6.56
CA LEU A 439 -9.27 -13.61 7.79
C LEU A 439 -10.79 -13.67 7.96
N ARG A 440 -11.49 -12.54 7.79
CA ARG A 440 -12.95 -12.50 7.90
C ARG A 440 -13.65 -13.34 6.83
N THR A 441 -13.12 -13.31 5.61
CA THR A 441 -13.70 -14.02 4.45
C THR A 441 -13.52 -15.52 4.53
N THR A 442 -12.42 -15.98 5.14
CA THR A 442 -12.08 -17.42 5.27
C THR A 442 -12.37 -17.99 6.66
N ALA A 443 -12.91 -17.18 7.59
CA ALA A 443 -13.34 -17.67 8.90
C ALA A 443 -14.36 -18.82 8.72
N LYS A 444 -14.13 -19.93 9.40
CA LYS A 444 -15.12 -21.03 9.45
C LYS A 444 -16.40 -20.49 10.10
N LYS A 445 -17.51 -20.59 9.38
CA LYS A 445 -18.84 -20.32 9.93
C LYS A 445 -19.24 -21.38 10.94
#